data_bcfe79cae3758d40886dedcb6b1131fd
#
_entry.id   bcfe79cae3758d40886dedcb6b1131fd
#
_cell.length_a   1.000
_cell.length_b   1.000
_cell.length_c   1.000
_cell.angle_alpha   90.00
_cell.angle_beta   90.00
_cell.angle_gamma   90.00
#
_symmetry.space_group_name_H-M   'P 1'
#
loop_
_entity.id
_entity.type
_entity.pdbx_description
1 polymer ?
#
loop_
_entity_poly.entity_id
_entity_poly.type
_entity_poly.pdbx_seq_one_letter_code
_entity_poly.pdbx_strand_id
1 'polypeptide(L)'
;AALERRFAPVLVEAPDVAHTIEILRGLRDRYESHHRVSITDGALDAAARLSDRYISDRQLPDKAIDLIDEAGSRLRIRRMTTPPDLREFDVKIADVRRAKESSIDEQDFEKAAALRDDEKNLLAERAEREREWKAGDLDVVAEVDEKLIGEVLALMTGIPVSDLSEDDIARLLRMEEELHRRVIGQEQAIKALSKSIRRTRAGLKDPKRPSGSFIFAGPSGVGKTELSKALAEFLFGTEDALIALDMSEYSERHTASRLFGSPPGYVGYEDGGQLTEKVRRKPFSVVLFDEVEKAHPDIFNSLLQVLEEGRLTDSQGRVVDFKNTVIIMTTNLGSRDVSKGQNLGFAPDDNEFSAYEQMKAKVQQELKQHFRPEFLNRIDDVVVFHQLSKNEIVEIVDLMIAGLEKRLLDKDMDIELTTAAKELLAERGYDSALGARPLRRVIQRDLEDPLSEKMLFGDLLPGNIVVVDVEGEGDAREFTFVATPRSVLPDSPPVEAAG
;
A
#
# COMPACT_ATOMS: atom_id res chain seq x y z
N ALA A 1 40.42 5.28 -27.75
CA ALA A 1 41.82 5.10 -27.33
C ALA A 1 42.78 6.22 -27.77
N ALA A 2 42.73 6.76 -28.99
CA ALA A 2 43.67 7.81 -29.43
C ALA A 2 43.35 9.22 -28.89
N LEU A 3 42.05 9.52 -28.62
CA LEU A 3 41.58 10.78 -28.06
C LEU A 3 41.75 10.84 -26.54
N GLU A 4 41.53 9.74 -25.82
CA GLU A 4 41.68 9.67 -24.36
C GLU A 4 43.04 10.09 -23.84
N ARG A 5 44.09 9.82 -24.60
CA ARG A 5 45.47 10.22 -24.21
C ARG A 5 45.77 11.72 -24.36
N ARG A 6 44.84 12.48 -24.99
CA ARG A 6 45.02 13.91 -25.26
C ARG A 6 44.14 14.82 -24.40
N PHE A 7 43.22 14.21 -23.63
CA PHE A 7 42.35 14.94 -22.73
C PHE A 7 42.53 14.43 -21.30
N ALA A 8 42.67 15.36 -20.37
CA ALA A 8 42.65 15.04 -18.95
C ALA A 8 41.19 14.99 -18.49
N PRO A 9 40.70 13.88 -17.86
CA PRO A 9 39.35 13.84 -17.32
C PRO A 9 39.24 14.81 -16.14
N VAL A 10 38.21 15.66 -16.17
CA VAL A 10 37.82 16.50 -15.02
C VAL A 10 36.55 15.85 -14.44
N LEU A 11 36.68 15.27 -13.25
CA LEU A 11 35.55 14.73 -12.53
C LEU A 11 34.75 15.87 -11.89
N VAL A 12 33.48 15.96 -12.24
CA VAL A 12 32.54 16.89 -11.61
C VAL A 12 31.64 16.04 -10.70
N GLU A 13 31.79 16.28 -9.41
CA GLU A 13 30.96 15.58 -8.39
C GLU A 13 29.59 16.26 -8.28
N ALA A 14 28.57 15.49 -7.93
CA ALA A 14 27.25 16.03 -7.65
C ALA A 14 27.29 16.93 -6.41
N PRO A 15 26.66 18.12 -6.43
CA PRO A 15 26.60 18.99 -5.27
C PRO A 15 25.80 18.36 -4.13
N ASP A 16 26.12 18.75 -2.91
CA ASP A 16 25.32 18.41 -1.75
C ASP A 16 24.01 19.24 -1.69
N VAL A 17 23.15 18.92 -0.72
CA VAL A 17 21.86 19.61 -0.53
C VAL A 17 22.05 21.12 -0.32
N ALA A 18 23.05 21.54 0.47
CA ALA A 18 23.28 22.95 0.78
C ALA A 18 23.68 23.75 -0.47
N HIS A 19 24.64 23.24 -1.24
CA HIS A 19 25.04 23.87 -2.51
C HIS A 19 23.90 23.83 -3.54
N THR A 20 23.08 22.78 -3.55
CA THR A 20 21.90 22.70 -4.43
C THR A 20 20.92 23.82 -4.13
N ILE A 21 20.63 24.12 -2.86
CA ILE A 21 19.76 25.25 -2.47
C ILE A 21 20.29 26.57 -3.00
N GLU A 22 21.60 26.80 -2.94
CA GLU A 22 22.22 27.99 -3.50
C GLU A 22 22.07 28.07 -5.03
N ILE A 23 22.26 26.96 -5.72
CA ILE A 23 22.01 26.85 -7.17
C ILE A 23 20.57 27.20 -7.50
N LEU A 24 19.61 26.62 -6.78
CA LEU A 24 18.19 26.89 -6.97
C LEU A 24 17.82 28.34 -6.73
N ARG A 25 18.41 29.00 -5.71
CA ARG A 25 18.25 30.43 -5.48
C ARG A 25 18.73 31.27 -6.67
N GLY A 26 19.85 30.88 -7.28
CA GLY A 26 20.37 31.55 -8.48
C GLY A 26 19.48 31.33 -9.72
N LEU A 27 18.67 30.26 -9.77
CA LEU A 27 17.79 29.95 -10.88
C LEU A 27 16.37 30.49 -10.69
N ARG A 28 15.98 30.87 -9.45
CA ARG A 28 14.62 31.28 -9.05
C ARG A 28 13.97 32.23 -10.03
N ASP A 29 14.60 33.38 -10.30
CA ASP A 29 14.05 34.47 -11.13
C ASP A 29 13.70 33.99 -12.54
N ARG A 30 14.48 33.04 -13.06
CA ARG A 30 14.25 32.47 -14.40
C ARG A 30 12.99 31.57 -14.42
N TYR A 31 12.80 30.72 -13.38
CA TYR A 31 11.62 29.83 -13.27
C TYR A 31 10.39 30.64 -12.91
N GLU A 32 10.46 31.62 -12.02
CA GLU A 32 9.37 32.54 -11.71
C GLU A 32 8.86 33.25 -12.94
N SER A 33 9.77 33.80 -13.75
CA SER A 33 9.46 34.50 -14.99
C SER A 33 8.84 33.55 -16.04
N HIS A 34 9.36 32.31 -16.14
CA HIS A 34 8.89 31.34 -17.11
C HIS A 34 7.47 30.83 -16.80
N HIS A 35 7.22 30.46 -15.54
CA HIS A 35 5.91 29.92 -15.10
C HIS A 35 4.93 30.99 -14.64
N ARG A 36 5.38 32.25 -14.45
CA ARG A 36 4.61 33.37 -13.89
C ARG A 36 4.05 33.05 -12.49
N VAL A 37 4.89 32.54 -11.63
CA VAL A 37 4.62 32.18 -10.25
C VAL A 37 5.70 32.77 -9.35
N SER A 38 5.46 32.88 -8.05
CA SER A 38 6.48 33.16 -7.05
C SER A 38 6.94 31.87 -6.41
N ILE A 39 8.21 31.73 -6.06
CA ILE A 39 8.79 30.54 -5.44
C ILE A 39 9.37 30.91 -4.08
N THR A 40 8.84 30.33 -3.01
CA THR A 40 9.30 30.62 -1.64
C THR A 40 10.68 30.02 -1.36
N ASP A 41 11.40 30.58 -0.40
CA ASP A 41 12.65 29.98 0.09
C ASP A 41 12.42 28.58 0.68
N GLY A 42 11.27 28.36 1.36
CA GLY A 42 10.86 27.05 1.85
C GLY A 42 10.67 26.02 0.75
N ALA A 43 10.10 26.43 -0.41
CA ALA A 43 9.97 25.54 -1.58
C ALA A 43 11.33 25.11 -2.15
N LEU A 44 12.32 26.01 -2.20
CA LEU A 44 13.67 25.68 -2.67
C LEU A 44 14.38 24.69 -1.72
N ASP A 45 14.25 24.93 -0.42
CA ASP A 45 14.80 24.04 0.61
C ASP A 45 14.13 22.67 0.55
N ALA A 46 12.80 22.63 0.48
CA ALA A 46 12.02 21.42 0.32
C ALA A 46 12.38 20.66 -0.97
N ALA A 47 12.50 21.35 -2.12
CA ALA A 47 12.84 20.71 -3.38
C ALA A 47 14.21 20.03 -3.33
N ALA A 48 15.22 20.67 -2.73
CA ALA A 48 16.54 20.07 -2.59
C ALA A 48 16.56 18.88 -1.64
N ARG A 49 15.96 19.01 -0.45
CA ARG A 49 15.94 17.94 0.57
C ARG A 49 15.06 16.77 0.18
N LEU A 50 13.84 17.04 -0.28
CA LEU A 50 12.89 15.99 -0.62
C LEU A 50 13.33 15.25 -1.88
N SER A 51 13.84 15.94 -2.91
CA SER A 51 14.37 15.25 -4.08
C SER A 51 15.57 14.37 -3.74
N ASP A 52 16.46 14.82 -2.86
CA ASP A 52 17.62 14.02 -2.43
C ASP A 52 17.20 12.75 -1.72
N ARG A 53 16.16 12.83 -0.88
CA ARG A 53 15.65 11.72 -0.08
C ARG A 53 14.80 10.74 -0.88
N TYR A 54 13.98 11.23 -1.83
CA TYR A 54 12.92 10.45 -2.46
C TYR A 54 13.16 10.11 -3.92
N ILE A 55 14.03 10.85 -4.64
CA ILE A 55 14.38 10.58 -6.04
C ILE A 55 15.79 9.99 -6.09
N SER A 56 15.89 8.67 -6.36
CA SER A 56 17.16 7.93 -6.35
C SER A 56 17.72 7.65 -7.76
N ASP A 57 16.97 7.86 -8.81
CA ASP A 57 17.33 7.58 -10.20
C ASP A 57 18.14 8.72 -10.86
N ARG A 58 18.19 9.90 -10.24
CA ARG A 58 18.88 11.10 -10.71
C ARG A 58 19.73 11.72 -9.60
N GLN A 59 20.71 12.54 -10.01
CA GLN A 59 21.58 13.23 -9.07
C GLN A 59 21.15 14.68 -8.86
N LEU A 60 21.59 15.29 -7.75
CA LEU A 60 21.52 16.72 -7.55
C LEU A 60 22.48 17.43 -8.52
N PRO A 61 22.16 18.63 -9.04
CA PRO A 61 20.97 19.43 -8.74
C PRO A 61 19.74 19.10 -9.61
N ASP A 62 19.87 18.27 -10.66
CA ASP A 62 18.87 18.07 -11.71
C ASP A 62 17.52 17.66 -11.15
N LYS A 63 17.47 16.67 -10.24
CA LYS A 63 16.23 16.20 -9.62
C LYS A 63 15.48 17.27 -8.82
N ALA A 64 16.21 18.22 -8.23
CA ALA A 64 15.60 19.33 -7.49
C ALA A 64 15.10 20.44 -8.44
N ILE A 65 15.81 20.67 -9.53
CA ILE A 65 15.40 21.59 -10.61
C ILE A 65 14.13 21.07 -11.27
N ASP A 66 14.08 19.79 -11.64
CA ASP A 66 12.89 19.17 -12.26
C ASP A 66 11.66 19.30 -11.36
N LEU A 67 11.84 19.14 -10.04
CA LEU A 67 10.74 19.24 -9.08
C LEU A 67 10.17 20.67 -9.00
N ILE A 68 11.00 21.68 -9.06
CA ILE A 68 10.57 23.09 -9.10
C ILE A 68 9.88 23.41 -10.43
N ASP A 69 10.43 22.94 -11.54
CA ASP A 69 9.88 23.14 -12.87
C ASP A 69 8.49 22.52 -12.99
N GLU A 70 8.32 21.29 -12.55
CA GLU A 70 7.02 20.61 -12.53
C GLU A 70 6.02 21.30 -11.60
N ALA A 71 6.47 21.77 -10.41
CA ALA A 71 5.61 22.50 -9.48
C ALA A 71 5.11 23.82 -10.08
N GLY A 72 5.99 24.58 -10.69
CA GLY A 72 5.65 25.83 -11.39
C GLY A 72 4.70 25.58 -12.57
N SER A 73 4.96 24.54 -13.36
CA SER A 73 4.14 24.14 -14.49
C SER A 73 2.71 23.76 -14.04
N ARG A 74 2.58 22.93 -13.00
CA ARG A 74 1.28 22.49 -12.44
C ARG A 74 0.47 23.65 -11.88
N LEU A 75 1.12 24.53 -11.15
CA LEU A 75 0.45 25.71 -10.60
C LEU A 75 -0.08 26.60 -11.73
N ARG A 76 0.70 26.80 -12.78
CA ARG A 76 0.28 27.52 -13.98
C ARG A 76 -0.91 26.85 -14.68
N ILE A 77 -0.89 25.51 -14.86
CA ILE A 77 -1.98 24.76 -15.47
C ILE A 77 -3.24 24.85 -14.60
N ARG A 78 -3.10 24.71 -13.26
CA ARG A 78 -4.22 24.83 -12.31
C ARG A 78 -4.92 26.17 -12.42
N ARG A 79 -4.15 27.27 -12.62
CA ARG A 79 -4.70 28.62 -12.86
C ARG A 79 -5.37 28.76 -14.23
N MET A 80 -4.83 28.12 -15.27
CA MET A 80 -5.42 28.17 -16.62
C MET A 80 -6.66 27.26 -16.76
N THR A 81 -6.88 26.35 -15.84
CA THR A 81 -8.00 25.42 -15.88
C THR A 81 -9.24 26.12 -15.37
N THR A 82 -10.31 26.12 -16.17
CA THR A 82 -11.62 26.68 -15.82
C THR A 82 -12.11 26.15 -14.46
N PRO A 83 -12.51 27.01 -13.52
CA PRO A 83 -13.02 26.60 -12.22
C PRO A 83 -14.19 25.62 -12.34
N PRO A 84 -14.38 24.71 -11.36
CA PRO A 84 -15.51 23.77 -11.34
C PRO A 84 -16.86 24.46 -11.50
N ASP A 85 -17.05 25.62 -10.87
CA ASP A 85 -18.28 26.44 -10.94
C ASP A 85 -18.64 26.80 -12.39
N LEU A 86 -17.69 27.23 -13.19
CA LEU A 86 -17.94 27.57 -14.61
C LEU A 86 -18.27 26.33 -15.45
N ARG A 87 -17.75 25.16 -15.12
CA ARG A 87 -18.12 23.89 -15.76
C ARG A 87 -19.56 23.48 -15.42
N GLU A 88 -19.99 23.73 -14.19
CA GLU A 88 -21.40 23.50 -13.81
C GLU A 88 -22.37 24.39 -14.61
N PHE A 89 -22.00 25.64 -14.86
CA PHE A 89 -22.78 26.50 -15.75
C PHE A 89 -22.82 25.96 -17.19
N ASP A 90 -21.70 25.45 -17.72
CA ASP A 90 -21.66 24.87 -19.06
C ASP A 90 -22.58 23.63 -19.17
N VAL A 91 -22.66 22.79 -18.13
CA VAL A 91 -23.59 21.65 -18.07
C VAL A 91 -25.03 22.12 -18.03
N LYS A 92 -25.37 23.05 -17.13
CA LYS A 92 -26.74 23.62 -17.03
C LYS A 92 -27.19 24.26 -18.34
N ILE A 93 -26.33 25.03 -18.99
CA ILE A 93 -26.61 25.64 -20.30
C ILE A 93 -26.88 24.58 -21.37
N ALA A 94 -26.09 23.49 -21.39
CA ALA A 94 -26.28 22.40 -22.33
C ALA A 94 -27.62 21.66 -22.10
N ASP A 95 -28.01 21.47 -20.84
CA ASP A 95 -29.30 20.86 -20.49
C ASP A 95 -30.50 21.73 -20.88
N VAL A 96 -30.43 23.04 -20.58
CA VAL A 96 -31.48 23.99 -20.98
C VAL A 96 -31.59 24.10 -22.51
N ARG A 97 -30.47 24.02 -23.26
CA ARG A 97 -30.49 23.97 -24.73
C ARG A 97 -31.19 22.73 -25.26
N ARG A 98 -30.89 21.55 -24.71
CA ARG A 98 -31.54 20.29 -25.08
C ARG A 98 -33.05 20.36 -24.80
N ALA A 99 -33.43 20.86 -23.61
CA ALA A 99 -34.83 21.02 -23.25
C ALA A 99 -35.57 22.00 -24.17
N LYS A 100 -34.90 23.09 -24.59
CA LYS A 100 -35.43 24.06 -25.54
C LYS A 100 -35.66 23.44 -26.92
N GLU A 101 -34.68 22.67 -27.46
CA GLU A 101 -34.81 21.97 -28.72
C GLU A 101 -35.96 20.95 -28.69
N SER A 102 -36.08 20.15 -27.61
CA SER A 102 -37.22 19.23 -27.45
C SER A 102 -38.57 19.94 -27.42
N SER A 103 -38.65 21.08 -26.73
CA SER A 103 -39.90 21.87 -26.67
C SER A 103 -40.28 22.50 -28.04
N ILE A 104 -39.29 22.82 -28.87
CA ILE A 104 -39.54 23.28 -30.26
C ILE A 104 -40.07 22.13 -31.13
N ASP A 105 -39.49 20.92 -31.00
CA ASP A 105 -39.95 19.75 -31.74
C ASP A 105 -41.39 19.33 -31.33
N GLU A 106 -41.74 19.53 -30.05
CA GLU A 106 -43.07 19.30 -29.49
C GLU A 106 -44.08 20.43 -29.84
N GLN A 107 -43.62 21.50 -30.53
CA GLN A 107 -44.39 22.69 -30.87
C GLN A 107 -44.93 23.51 -29.65
N ASP A 108 -44.31 23.34 -28.48
CA ASP A 108 -44.59 24.12 -27.25
C ASP A 108 -43.74 25.40 -27.25
N PHE A 109 -44.19 26.40 -28.00
CA PHE A 109 -43.47 27.66 -28.18
C PHE A 109 -43.44 28.54 -26.92
N GLU A 110 -44.38 28.36 -26.00
CA GLU A 110 -44.42 29.12 -24.74
C GLU A 110 -43.31 28.63 -23.82
N LYS A 111 -43.17 27.32 -23.68
CA LYS A 111 -42.08 26.69 -22.90
C LYS A 111 -40.71 26.94 -23.55
N ALA A 112 -40.60 26.87 -24.87
CA ALA A 112 -39.37 27.18 -25.61
C ALA A 112 -38.93 28.66 -25.41
N ALA A 113 -39.86 29.60 -25.31
CA ALA A 113 -39.58 31.01 -25.01
C ALA A 113 -39.05 31.20 -23.58
N ALA A 114 -39.66 30.56 -22.58
CA ALA A 114 -39.17 30.56 -21.20
C ALA A 114 -37.75 29.99 -21.09
N LEU A 115 -37.48 28.82 -21.68
CA LEU A 115 -36.17 28.20 -21.69
C LEU A 115 -35.11 29.03 -22.43
N ARG A 116 -35.49 29.80 -23.43
CA ARG A 116 -34.58 30.75 -24.08
C ARG A 116 -34.17 31.91 -23.14
N ASP A 117 -35.09 32.40 -22.34
CA ASP A 117 -34.80 33.46 -21.37
C ASP A 117 -33.93 32.93 -20.23
N ASP A 118 -34.15 31.67 -19.79
CA ASP A 118 -33.29 30.96 -18.82
C ASP A 118 -31.89 30.76 -19.38
N GLU A 119 -31.75 30.30 -20.64
CA GLU A 119 -30.44 30.17 -21.31
C GLU A 119 -29.70 31.52 -21.32
N LYS A 120 -30.37 32.60 -21.62
CA LYS A 120 -29.78 33.93 -21.69
C LYS A 120 -29.32 34.41 -20.31
N ASN A 121 -30.08 34.13 -19.25
CA ASN A 121 -29.71 34.46 -17.88
C ASN A 121 -28.49 33.65 -17.43
N LEU A 122 -28.45 32.33 -17.66
CA LEU A 122 -27.31 31.47 -17.34
C LEU A 122 -26.04 31.89 -18.09
N LEU A 123 -26.16 32.30 -19.37
CA LEU A 123 -25.04 32.83 -20.13
C LEU A 123 -24.50 34.17 -19.56
N ALA A 124 -25.41 35.04 -19.07
CA ALA A 124 -25.01 36.29 -18.44
C ALA A 124 -24.31 36.05 -17.10
N GLU A 125 -24.85 35.19 -16.24
CA GLU A 125 -24.24 34.80 -14.98
C GLU A 125 -22.85 34.11 -15.18
N ARG A 126 -22.76 33.22 -16.16
CA ARG A 126 -21.48 32.62 -16.55
C ARG A 126 -20.44 33.66 -16.96
N ALA A 127 -20.85 34.64 -17.79
CA ALA A 127 -19.95 35.69 -18.28
C ALA A 127 -19.51 36.64 -17.14
N GLU A 128 -20.37 36.92 -16.17
CA GLU A 128 -20.04 37.70 -14.98
C GLU A 128 -19.04 36.94 -14.10
N ARG A 129 -19.27 35.65 -13.84
CA ARG A 129 -18.37 34.77 -13.07
C ARG A 129 -17.01 34.60 -13.76
N GLU A 130 -17.01 34.50 -15.09
CA GLU A 130 -15.79 34.44 -15.87
C GLU A 130 -14.96 35.75 -15.80
N ARG A 131 -15.65 36.91 -15.75
CA ARG A 131 -14.99 38.20 -15.55
C ARG A 131 -14.38 38.34 -14.15
N GLU A 132 -15.15 37.93 -13.12
CA GLU A 132 -14.68 37.91 -11.74
C GLU A 132 -13.47 37.03 -11.59
N TRP A 133 -13.51 35.82 -12.18
CA TRP A 133 -12.37 34.92 -12.18
C TRP A 133 -11.13 35.49 -12.87
N LYS A 134 -11.29 36.05 -14.06
CA LYS A 134 -10.19 36.70 -14.79
C LYS A 134 -9.65 37.92 -14.05
N ALA A 135 -10.50 38.71 -13.38
CA ALA A 135 -10.07 39.86 -12.60
C ALA A 135 -9.34 39.42 -11.30
N GLY A 136 -9.82 38.42 -10.60
CA GLY A 136 -9.17 37.89 -9.40
C GLY A 136 -7.82 37.16 -9.70
N ASP A 137 -7.66 36.61 -10.91
CA ASP A 137 -6.44 35.90 -11.32
C ASP A 137 -5.27 36.85 -11.71
N LEU A 138 -5.56 38.11 -11.96
CA LEU A 138 -4.55 39.12 -12.32
C LEU A 138 -3.80 39.71 -11.11
N ASP A 139 -4.41 39.67 -9.90
CA ASP A 139 -3.87 40.33 -8.70
C ASP A 139 -3.20 39.38 -7.71
N VAL A 140 -3.38 38.05 -7.81
CA VAL A 140 -2.76 37.08 -6.90
C VAL A 140 -1.61 36.36 -7.61
N VAL A 141 -0.39 36.69 -7.24
CA VAL A 141 0.79 35.92 -7.66
C VAL A 141 0.69 34.54 -7.00
N ALA A 142 0.46 33.50 -7.80
CA ALA A 142 0.42 32.15 -7.28
C ALA A 142 1.79 31.76 -6.76
N GLU A 143 1.83 31.23 -5.56
CA GLU A 143 3.06 30.94 -4.83
C GLU A 143 3.31 29.44 -4.78
N VAL A 144 4.51 29.02 -5.19
CA VAL A 144 5.01 27.66 -5.00
C VAL A 144 5.57 27.59 -3.59
N ASP A 145 4.85 26.85 -2.73
CA ASP A 145 5.22 26.63 -1.35
C ASP A 145 5.77 25.20 -1.14
N GLU A 146 6.23 24.93 0.06
CA GLU A 146 6.75 23.64 0.47
C GLU A 146 5.72 22.51 0.30
N LYS A 147 4.45 22.82 0.57
CA LYS A 147 3.34 21.86 0.45
C LYS A 147 3.14 21.42 -1.00
N LEU A 148 3.16 22.37 -1.94
CA LEU A 148 3.03 22.07 -3.36
C LEU A 148 4.20 21.22 -3.87
N ILE A 149 5.43 21.49 -3.41
CA ILE A 149 6.61 20.67 -3.71
C ILE A 149 6.38 19.22 -3.22
N GLY A 150 5.85 19.03 -2.00
CA GLY A 150 5.48 17.71 -1.48
C GLY A 150 4.39 17.01 -2.31
N GLU A 151 3.33 17.73 -2.70
CA GLU A 151 2.27 17.21 -3.57
C GLU A 151 2.81 16.73 -4.93
N VAL A 152 3.68 17.54 -5.54
CA VAL A 152 4.28 17.22 -6.85
C VAL A 152 5.19 16.01 -6.74
N LEU A 153 6.01 15.96 -5.71
CA LEU A 153 6.89 14.82 -5.47
C LEU A 153 6.07 13.53 -5.21
N ALA A 154 4.97 13.63 -4.45
CA ALA A 154 4.08 12.50 -4.24
C ALA A 154 3.49 11.97 -5.56
N LEU A 155 3.13 12.85 -6.48
CA LEU A 155 2.62 12.45 -7.80
C LEU A 155 3.72 11.86 -8.70
N MET A 156 4.95 12.38 -8.65
CA MET A 156 6.07 11.86 -9.44
C MET A 156 6.55 10.49 -8.96
N THR A 157 6.57 10.29 -7.65
CA THR A 157 7.11 9.08 -7.03
C THR A 157 6.04 8.04 -6.67
N GLY A 158 4.77 8.43 -6.63
CA GLY A 158 3.67 7.60 -6.12
C GLY A 158 3.67 7.44 -4.60
N ILE A 159 4.48 8.23 -3.87
CA ILE A 159 4.64 8.15 -2.43
C ILE A 159 3.93 9.33 -1.79
N PRO A 160 3.10 9.13 -0.76
CA PRO A 160 2.60 10.24 0.02
C PRO A 160 3.79 10.90 0.75
N VAL A 161 4.32 11.98 0.15
CA VAL A 161 5.39 12.79 0.72
C VAL A 161 4.75 13.93 1.48
N SER A 162 4.27 13.65 2.66
CA SER A 162 4.02 14.67 3.66
C SER A 162 5.16 14.54 4.69
N ASP A 163 5.90 15.60 4.95
CA ASP A 163 6.56 15.73 6.24
C ASP A 163 5.48 15.47 7.28
N LEU A 164 5.79 14.70 8.33
CA LEU A 164 4.83 14.28 9.36
C LEU A 164 3.79 15.36 9.62
N SER A 165 2.75 15.41 8.76
CA SER A 165 1.61 16.27 8.98
C SER A 165 0.91 15.78 10.24
N GLU A 166 0.12 16.61 10.89
CA GLU A 166 -0.70 16.17 12.03
C GLU A 166 -1.54 14.94 11.66
N ASP A 167 -1.95 14.84 10.39
CA ASP A 167 -2.69 13.70 9.85
C ASP A 167 -1.83 12.42 9.76
N ASP A 168 -0.54 12.52 9.40
CA ASP A 168 0.36 11.37 9.35
C ASP A 168 0.71 10.86 10.74
N ILE A 169 0.88 11.76 11.71
CA ILE A 169 1.07 11.39 13.11
C ILE A 169 -0.18 10.67 13.62
N ALA A 170 -1.37 11.22 13.36
CA ALA A 170 -2.63 10.60 13.74
C ALA A 170 -2.83 9.22 13.07
N ARG A 171 -2.42 9.08 11.80
CA ARG A 171 -2.45 7.82 11.06
C ARG A 171 -1.48 6.80 11.67
N LEU A 172 -0.24 7.19 11.98
CA LEU A 172 0.74 6.31 12.62
C LEU A 172 0.31 5.86 14.04
N LEU A 173 -0.43 6.70 14.76
CA LEU A 173 -1.00 6.33 16.06
C LEU A 173 -2.10 5.27 15.91
N ARG A 174 -2.90 5.32 14.85
CA ARG A 174 -3.95 4.33 14.53
C ARG A 174 -3.46 3.13 13.73
N MET A 175 -2.14 3.00 13.52
CA MET A 175 -1.55 1.92 12.73
C MET A 175 -1.98 0.51 13.19
N GLU A 176 -2.09 0.29 14.49
CA GLU A 176 -2.50 -1.00 15.05
C GLU A 176 -3.93 -1.35 14.62
N GLU A 177 -4.87 -0.39 14.72
CA GLU A 177 -6.27 -0.55 14.31
C GLU A 177 -6.37 -0.83 12.79
N GLU A 178 -5.63 -0.10 11.97
CA GLU A 178 -5.63 -0.28 10.52
C GLU A 178 -5.08 -1.65 10.11
N LEU A 179 -4.02 -2.13 10.75
CA LEU A 179 -3.48 -3.47 10.50
C LEU A 179 -4.43 -4.56 10.96
N HIS A 180 -5.15 -4.37 12.08
CA HIS A 180 -6.15 -5.32 12.59
C HIS A 180 -7.38 -5.45 11.67
N ARG A 181 -7.69 -4.47 10.82
CA ARG A 181 -8.75 -4.60 9.80
C ARG A 181 -8.50 -5.74 8.81
N ARG A 182 -7.25 -6.11 8.60
CA ARG A 182 -6.85 -7.16 7.65
C ARG A 182 -6.26 -8.40 8.32
N VAL A 183 -5.66 -8.23 9.49
CA VAL A 183 -4.99 -9.32 10.22
C VAL A 183 -5.67 -9.53 11.55
N ILE A 184 -6.38 -10.62 11.66
CA ILE A 184 -7.10 -11.01 12.88
C ILE A 184 -6.14 -11.62 13.88
N GLY A 185 -6.34 -11.33 15.15
CA GLY A 185 -5.47 -11.75 16.23
C GLY A 185 -4.08 -11.11 16.13
N GLN A 186 -3.07 -11.78 16.63
CA GLN A 186 -1.66 -11.36 16.52
C GLN A 186 -1.35 -10.00 17.18
N GLU A 187 -2.09 -9.59 18.24
CA GLU A 187 -1.99 -8.27 18.87
C GLU A 187 -0.56 -7.92 19.28
N GLN A 188 0.17 -8.88 19.86
CA GLN A 188 1.54 -8.65 20.33
C GLN A 188 2.50 -8.45 19.14
N ALA A 189 2.29 -9.19 18.05
CA ALA A 189 3.06 -9.06 16.82
C ALA A 189 2.83 -7.69 16.17
N ILE A 190 1.58 -7.27 16.03
CA ILE A 190 1.20 -5.98 15.46
C ILE A 190 1.71 -4.82 16.33
N LYS A 191 1.60 -4.91 17.67
CA LYS A 191 2.14 -3.90 18.60
C LYS A 191 3.65 -3.75 18.48
N ALA A 192 4.39 -4.87 18.45
CA ALA A 192 5.85 -4.85 18.31
C ALA A 192 6.28 -4.20 16.99
N LEU A 193 5.65 -4.59 15.88
CA LEU A 193 5.88 -4.02 14.55
C LEU A 193 5.57 -2.52 14.52
N SER A 194 4.39 -2.12 14.97
CA SER A 194 3.93 -0.72 14.98
C SER A 194 4.84 0.17 15.83
N LYS A 195 5.27 -0.31 17.00
CA LYS A 195 6.23 0.40 17.85
C LYS A 195 7.56 0.64 17.14
N SER A 196 8.07 -0.36 16.43
CA SER A 196 9.34 -0.24 15.71
C SER A 196 9.24 0.72 14.52
N ILE A 197 8.15 0.65 13.75
CA ILE A 197 7.90 1.57 12.63
C ILE A 197 7.73 3.00 13.13
N ARG A 198 6.95 3.24 14.19
CA ARG A 198 6.80 4.58 14.81
C ARG A 198 8.15 5.16 15.25
N ARG A 199 9.03 4.34 15.86
CA ARG A 199 10.38 4.77 16.26
C ARG A 199 11.22 5.21 15.05
N THR A 200 11.14 4.48 13.95
CA THR A 200 11.87 4.83 12.71
C THR A 200 11.33 6.11 12.08
N ARG A 201 10.00 6.25 12.01
CA ARG A 201 9.36 7.46 11.45
C ARG A 201 9.59 8.70 12.31
N ALA A 202 9.75 8.55 13.61
CA ALA A 202 10.15 9.64 14.52
C ALA A 202 11.63 10.08 14.37
N GLY A 203 12.38 9.52 13.40
CA GLY A 203 13.77 9.91 13.15
C GLY A 203 14.80 9.37 14.16
N LEU A 204 14.41 8.43 15.02
CA LEU A 204 15.29 7.88 16.08
C LEU A 204 16.14 6.69 15.60
N LYS A 205 16.17 6.41 14.29
CA LYS A 205 16.97 5.34 13.67
C LYS A 205 18.09 5.93 12.81
N ASP A 206 19.17 5.16 12.65
CA ASP A 206 20.27 5.52 11.75
C ASP A 206 19.75 5.69 10.31
N PRO A 207 19.90 6.88 9.68
CA PRO A 207 19.39 7.15 8.34
C PRO A 207 20.08 6.33 7.24
N LYS A 208 21.21 5.70 7.54
CA LYS A 208 21.93 4.84 6.59
C LYS A 208 21.30 3.44 6.45
N ARG A 209 20.47 3.01 7.41
CA ARG A 209 19.87 1.66 7.45
C ARG A 209 18.48 1.66 6.81
N PRO A 210 17.96 0.49 6.36
CA PRO A 210 16.59 0.35 5.89
C PRO A 210 15.57 0.89 6.90
N SER A 211 14.41 1.34 6.43
CA SER A 211 13.34 1.89 7.28
C SER A 211 12.83 0.90 8.33
N GLY A 212 12.96 -0.39 8.11
CA GLY A 212 12.65 -1.46 9.06
C GLY A 212 13.27 -2.77 8.63
N SER A 213 13.63 -3.62 9.59
CA SER A 213 14.12 -4.97 9.33
C SER A 213 13.58 -5.94 10.37
N PHE A 214 12.76 -6.91 9.93
CA PHE A 214 12.00 -7.78 10.82
C PHE A 214 12.13 -9.25 10.42
N ILE A 215 12.14 -10.13 11.43
CA ILE A 215 11.91 -11.56 11.22
C ILE A 215 10.52 -11.89 11.76
N PHE A 216 9.64 -12.40 10.89
CA PHE A 216 8.32 -12.92 11.23
C PHE A 216 8.41 -14.42 11.43
N ALA A 217 8.40 -14.87 12.67
CA ALA A 217 8.55 -16.26 13.04
C ALA A 217 7.23 -16.84 13.56
N GLY A 218 6.87 -18.04 13.12
CA GLY A 218 5.65 -18.73 13.58
C GLY A 218 5.16 -19.78 12.59
N PRO A 219 4.08 -20.51 12.92
CA PRO A 219 3.50 -21.55 12.09
C PRO A 219 3.09 -21.06 10.69
N SER A 220 2.84 -22.00 9.78
CA SER A 220 2.27 -21.67 8.48
C SER A 220 0.81 -21.20 8.62
N GLY A 221 0.36 -20.28 7.75
CA GLY A 221 -1.05 -19.88 7.67
C GLY A 221 -1.57 -19.03 8.83
N VAL A 222 -0.71 -18.38 9.62
CA VAL A 222 -1.09 -17.51 10.76
C VAL A 222 -1.13 -16.02 10.42
N GLY A 223 -0.94 -15.65 9.15
CA GLY A 223 -1.06 -14.25 8.69
C GLY A 223 0.25 -13.51 8.44
N LYS A 224 1.45 -14.15 8.47
CA LYS A 224 2.75 -13.49 8.25
C LYS A 224 2.81 -12.70 6.93
N THR A 225 2.45 -13.34 5.83
CA THR A 225 2.44 -12.71 4.50
C THR A 225 1.35 -11.66 4.39
N GLU A 226 0.18 -11.87 5.01
CA GLU A 226 -0.92 -10.91 5.01
C GLU A 226 -0.58 -9.65 5.79
N LEU A 227 0.10 -9.77 6.94
CA LEU A 227 0.60 -8.60 7.68
C LEU A 227 1.63 -7.81 6.84
N SER A 228 2.45 -8.49 6.03
CA SER A 228 3.40 -7.83 5.13
C SER A 228 2.69 -7.03 4.03
N LYS A 229 1.57 -7.54 3.48
CA LYS A 229 0.73 -6.84 2.52
C LYS A 229 0.01 -5.64 3.17
N ALA A 230 -0.60 -5.86 4.33
CA ALA A 230 -1.26 -4.80 5.07
C ALA A 230 -0.27 -3.66 5.42
N LEU A 231 0.97 -4.01 5.79
CA LEU A 231 2.03 -3.03 6.04
C LEU A 231 2.42 -2.26 4.78
N ALA A 232 2.52 -2.92 3.62
CA ALA A 232 2.83 -2.25 2.34
C ALA A 232 1.73 -1.25 1.96
N GLU A 233 0.49 -1.64 2.07
CA GLU A 233 -0.66 -0.78 1.83
C GLU A 233 -0.71 0.40 2.81
N PHE A 234 -0.48 0.13 4.11
CA PHE A 234 -0.46 1.17 5.13
C PHE A 234 0.64 2.20 4.90
N LEU A 235 1.88 1.76 4.63
CA LEU A 235 3.04 2.65 4.50
C LEU A 235 3.12 3.36 3.16
N PHE A 236 2.71 2.69 2.07
CA PHE A 236 2.95 3.13 0.69
C PHE A 236 1.67 3.27 -0.14
N GLY A 237 0.49 3.06 0.46
CA GLY A 237 -0.81 3.30 -0.14
C GLY A 237 -1.31 2.22 -1.11
N THR A 238 -0.52 1.18 -1.39
CA THR A 238 -0.89 0.09 -2.32
C THR A 238 -0.23 -1.23 -1.92
N GLU A 239 -0.94 -2.35 -2.07
CA GLU A 239 -0.38 -3.69 -1.91
C GLU A 239 0.73 -3.99 -2.92
N ASP A 240 0.70 -3.36 -4.09
CA ASP A 240 1.72 -3.54 -5.15
C ASP A 240 3.10 -3.02 -4.73
N ALA A 241 3.19 -2.29 -3.61
CA ALA A 241 4.46 -1.92 -3.00
C ALA A 241 5.13 -3.11 -2.27
N LEU A 242 4.51 -4.30 -2.23
CA LEU A 242 5.13 -5.52 -1.72
C LEU A 242 5.95 -6.21 -2.82
N ILE A 243 7.24 -6.40 -2.55
CA ILE A 243 8.15 -7.21 -3.37
C ILE A 243 8.36 -8.55 -2.64
N ALA A 244 7.59 -9.57 -3.01
CA ALA A 244 7.72 -10.90 -2.43
C ALA A 244 8.71 -11.77 -3.21
N LEU A 245 9.56 -12.50 -2.48
CA LEU A 245 10.58 -13.41 -2.98
C LEU A 245 10.53 -14.70 -2.15
N ASP A 246 10.22 -15.81 -2.80
CA ASP A 246 10.22 -17.14 -2.16
C ASP A 246 11.67 -17.68 -2.13
N MET A 247 12.22 -17.83 -0.92
CA MET A 247 13.60 -18.28 -0.74
C MET A 247 13.83 -19.75 -1.07
N SER A 248 12.77 -20.54 -1.25
CA SER A 248 12.89 -21.90 -1.75
C SER A 248 13.42 -21.96 -3.20
N GLU A 249 13.14 -20.93 -4.01
CA GLU A 249 13.67 -20.79 -5.37
C GLU A 249 15.17 -20.44 -5.39
N TYR A 250 15.72 -19.96 -4.27
CA TYR A 250 17.10 -19.47 -4.12
C TYR A 250 17.92 -20.33 -3.16
N SER A 251 17.62 -21.62 -3.10
CA SER A 251 18.33 -22.61 -2.24
C SER A 251 19.70 -23.01 -2.79
N GLU A 252 19.93 -22.86 -4.09
CA GLU A 252 21.18 -23.22 -4.75
C GLU A 252 22.03 -21.98 -5.07
N ARG A 253 23.35 -22.14 -5.11
CA ARG A 253 24.30 -21.04 -5.30
C ARG A 253 24.09 -20.28 -6.62
N HIS A 254 23.78 -20.99 -7.70
CA HIS A 254 23.56 -20.36 -9.00
C HIS A 254 22.22 -19.60 -9.07
N THR A 255 21.20 -20.01 -8.31
CA THR A 255 19.95 -19.28 -8.21
C THR A 255 20.09 -18.08 -7.29
N ALA A 256 20.89 -18.16 -6.22
CA ALA A 256 21.20 -17.03 -5.34
C ALA A 256 21.86 -15.88 -6.11
N SER A 257 22.75 -16.16 -7.07
CA SER A 257 23.36 -15.11 -7.89
C SER A 257 22.35 -14.34 -8.77
N ARG A 258 21.25 -14.96 -9.18
CA ARG A 258 20.18 -14.28 -9.95
C ARG A 258 19.47 -13.19 -9.15
N LEU A 259 19.48 -13.30 -7.83
CA LEU A 259 18.85 -12.31 -6.96
C LEU A 259 19.56 -10.94 -7.01
N PHE A 260 20.88 -10.96 -7.04
CA PHE A 260 21.74 -9.77 -6.99
C PHE A 260 22.43 -9.46 -8.34
N GLY A 261 22.30 -10.34 -9.31
CA GLY A 261 22.92 -10.28 -10.64
C GLY A 261 24.08 -11.29 -10.79
N SER A 262 24.17 -11.87 -11.99
CA SER A 262 25.22 -12.84 -12.31
C SER A 262 26.56 -12.16 -12.58
N PRO A 263 27.69 -12.73 -12.15
CA PRO A 263 29.01 -12.22 -12.47
C PRO A 263 29.26 -12.10 -13.99
N PRO A 264 30.19 -11.25 -14.44
CA PRO A 264 30.54 -11.14 -15.85
C PRO A 264 30.94 -12.49 -16.44
N GLY A 265 30.38 -12.82 -17.62
CA GLY A 265 30.64 -14.07 -18.33
C GLY A 265 29.68 -15.22 -18.03
N TYR A 266 28.72 -15.06 -17.11
CA TYR A 266 27.65 -16.03 -16.88
C TYR A 266 26.36 -15.65 -17.62
N VAL A 267 25.53 -16.64 -17.92
CA VAL A 267 24.20 -16.44 -18.54
C VAL A 267 23.33 -15.60 -17.61
N GLY A 268 22.70 -14.52 -18.14
CA GLY A 268 21.87 -13.59 -17.36
C GLY A 268 22.62 -12.39 -16.76
N TYR A 269 23.87 -12.13 -17.14
CA TYR A 269 24.59 -10.93 -16.72
C TYR A 269 23.90 -9.61 -17.17
N GLU A 270 23.29 -9.61 -18.38
CA GLU A 270 22.60 -8.43 -18.94
C GLU A 270 21.27 -8.14 -18.27
N ASP A 271 20.64 -9.14 -17.64
CA ASP A 271 19.29 -9.01 -17.06
C ASP A 271 19.27 -8.25 -15.71
N GLY A 272 20.44 -7.97 -15.10
CA GLY A 272 20.53 -7.40 -13.76
C GLY A 272 20.04 -8.37 -12.67
N GLY A 273 20.09 -7.96 -11.40
CA GLY A 273 19.56 -8.75 -10.29
C GLY A 273 18.06 -8.58 -10.12
N GLN A 274 17.34 -9.66 -9.88
CA GLN A 274 15.87 -9.62 -9.71
C GLN A 274 15.44 -8.72 -8.55
N LEU A 275 16.13 -8.79 -7.41
CA LEU A 275 15.85 -7.92 -6.26
C LEU A 275 16.25 -6.47 -6.55
N THR A 276 17.47 -6.27 -7.05
CA THR A 276 18.02 -4.93 -7.29
C THR A 276 17.20 -4.16 -8.32
N GLU A 277 16.75 -4.81 -9.40
CA GLU A 277 15.87 -4.18 -10.40
C GLU A 277 14.47 -3.85 -9.84
N LYS A 278 13.86 -4.76 -9.06
CA LYS A 278 12.56 -4.51 -8.45
C LYS A 278 12.61 -3.33 -7.47
N VAL A 279 13.64 -3.28 -6.60
CA VAL A 279 13.81 -2.19 -5.63
C VAL A 279 14.18 -0.88 -6.33
N ARG A 280 15.01 -0.90 -7.36
CA ARG A 280 15.33 0.30 -8.15
C ARG A 280 14.10 0.92 -8.78
N ARG A 281 13.15 0.09 -9.26
CA ARG A 281 11.87 0.56 -9.83
C ARG A 281 10.87 0.99 -8.76
N LYS A 282 10.91 0.37 -7.56
CA LYS A 282 10.03 0.65 -6.43
C LYS A 282 10.86 0.85 -5.16
N PRO A 283 11.54 2.01 -5.01
CA PRO A 283 12.43 2.25 -3.87
C PRO A 283 11.69 2.33 -2.53
N PHE A 284 10.40 2.64 -2.58
CA PHE A 284 9.51 2.64 -1.42
C PHE A 284 8.65 1.38 -1.46
N SER A 285 9.13 0.33 -0.81
CA SER A 285 8.49 -0.97 -0.85
C SER A 285 8.75 -1.77 0.43
N VAL A 286 7.89 -2.74 0.66
CA VAL A 286 8.16 -3.82 1.61
C VAL A 286 8.78 -4.97 0.83
N VAL A 287 9.98 -5.36 1.21
CA VAL A 287 10.67 -6.50 0.61
C VAL A 287 10.49 -7.70 1.52
N LEU A 288 9.73 -8.68 1.06
CA LEU A 288 9.44 -9.91 1.78
C LEU A 288 10.29 -11.05 1.26
N PHE A 289 11.14 -11.61 2.12
CA PHE A 289 11.85 -12.87 1.90
C PHE A 289 11.09 -13.99 2.62
N ASP A 290 10.33 -14.78 1.85
CA ASP A 290 9.50 -15.85 2.41
C ASP A 290 10.31 -17.14 2.59
N GLU A 291 10.13 -17.83 3.71
CA GLU A 291 10.84 -19.07 4.09
C GLU A 291 12.38 -18.94 4.06
N VAL A 292 12.86 -17.91 4.76
CA VAL A 292 14.29 -17.50 4.73
C VAL A 292 15.26 -18.62 5.17
N GLU A 293 14.81 -19.59 5.95
CA GLU A 293 15.60 -20.78 6.34
C GLU A 293 15.99 -21.69 5.18
N LYS A 294 15.31 -21.57 4.02
CA LYS A 294 15.62 -22.34 2.82
C LYS A 294 16.65 -21.68 1.91
N ALA A 295 16.96 -20.41 2.18
CA ALA A 295 17.87 -19.61 1.37
C ALA A 295 19.31 -20.12 1.40
N HIS A 296 20.03 -20.01 0.27
CA HIS A 296 21.47 -20.30 0.25
C HIS A 296 22.23 -19.34 1.17
N PRO A 297 23.27 -19.80 1.91
CA PRO A 297 24.04 -18.96 2.85
C PRO A 297 24.65 -17.69 2.25
N ASP A 298 24.98 -17.66 0.96
CA ASP A 298 25.54 -16.48 0.28
C ASP A 298 24.54 -15.30 0.25
N ILE A 299 23.22 -15.57 0.30
CA ILE A 299 22.19 -14.53 0.35
C ILE A 299 22.31 -13.69 1.62
N PHE A 300 22.57 -14.34 2.76
CA PHE A 300 22.73 -13.64 4.04
C PHE A 300 23.91 -12.67 4.03
N ASN A 301 25.00 -13.00 3.32
CA ASN A 301 26.15 -12.09 3.20
C ASN A 301 25.80 -10.81 2.45
N SER A 302 24.99 -10.91 1.38
CA SER A 302 24.52 -9.73 0.64
C SER A 302 23.46 -8.96 1.43
N LEU A 303 22.57 -9.65 2.16
CA LEU A 303 21.60 -9.00 3.04
C LEU A 303 22.27 -8.25 4.21
N LEU A 304 23.42 -8.73 4.72
CA LEU A 304 24.20 -7.98 5.72
C LEU A 304 24.57 -6.59 5.21
N GLN A 305 25.03 -6.45 3.97
CA GLN A 305 25.35 -5.16 3.38
C GLN A 305 24.10 -4.24 3.32
N VAL A 306 22.95 -4.80 2.92
CA VAL A 306 21.69 -4.07 2.89
C VAL A 306 21.29 -3.60 4.30
N LEU A 307 21.37 -4.49 5.30
CA LEU A 307 20.97 -4.18 6.68
C LEU A 307 21.90 -3.18 7.39
N GLU A 308 23.18 -3.11 6.99
CA GLU A 308 24.16 -2.19 7.58
C GLU A 308 24.22 -0.84 6.88
N GLU A 309 24.36 -0.86 5.55
CA GLU A 309 24.64 0.31 4.73
C GLU A 309 23.39 0.84 4.01
N GLY A 310 22.26 0.10 4.05
CA GLY A 310 21.04 0.44 3.33
C GLY A 310 21.21 0.49 1.82
N ARG A 311 22.24 -0.15 1.28
CA ARG A 311 22.53 -0.19 -0.15
C ARG A 311 23.08 -1.53 -0.57
N LEU A 312 22.94 -1.83 -1.85
CA LEU A 312 23.50 -3.02 -2.46
C LEU A 312 24.06 -2.68 -3.84
N THR A 313 25.28 -3.12 -4.12
CA THR A 313 25.86 -2.99 -5.45
C THR A 313 25.55 -4.22 -6.28
N ASP A 314 24.91 -4.04 -7.43
CA ASP A 314 24.60 -5.13 -8.35
C ASP A 314 25.84 -5.60 -9.12
N SER A 315 25.69 -6.69 -9.90
CA SER A 315 26.76 -7.23 -10.72
C SER A 315 27.26 -6.29 -11.83
N GLN A 316 26.48 -5.27 -12.18
CA GLN A 316 26.81 -4.25 -13.18
C GLN A 316 27.51 -3.01 -12.54
N GLY A 317 27.77 -3.06 -11.22
CA GLY A 317 28.38 -1.96 -10.48
C GLY A 317 27.43 -0.83 -10.12
N ARG A 318 26.11 -0.98 -10.32
CA ARG A 318 25.11 0.01 -9.94
C ARG A 318 24.78 -0.14 -8.46
N VAL A 319 24.74 0.96 -7.76
CA VAL A 319 24.34 1.03 -6.34
C VAL A 319 22.83 1.22 -6.25
N VAL A 320 22.14 0.28 -5.60
CA VAL A 320 20.70 0.33 -5.35
C VAL A 320 20.46 0.69 -3.88
N ASP A 321 19.63 1.68 -3.64
CA ASP A 321 19.30 2.20 -2.30
C ASP A 321 18.11 1.44 -1.69
N PHE A 322 18.30 0.95 -0.46
CA PHE A 322 17.30 0.23 0.34
C PHE A 322 16.86 1.01 1.59
N LYS A 323 17.32 2.26 1.78
CA LYS A 323 17.02 3.04 2.99
C LYS A 323 15.54 3.26 3.21
N ASN A 324 14.80 3.40 2.11
CA ASN A 324 13.36 3.62 2.13
C ASN A 324 12.53 2.32 2.10
N THR A 325 13.19 1.15 2.10
CA THR A 325 12.51 -0.15 2.13
C THR A 325 12.30 -0.63 3.56
N VAL A 326 11.25 -1.44 3.75
CA VAL A 326 11.07 -2.26 4.95
C VAL A 326 11.36 -3.70 4.57
N ILE A 327 12.31 -4.33 5.27
CA ILE A 327 12.73 -5.71 5.01
C ILE A 327 12.02 -6.63 5.99
N ILE A 328 11.31 -7.61 5.47
CA ILE A 328 10.62 -8.64 6.24
C ILE A 328 11.14 -10.01 5.78
N MET A 329 11.48 -10.84 6.73
CA MET A 329 11.89 -12.22 6.50
C MET A 329 10.94 -13.14 7.25
N THR A 330 10.28 -14.07 6.57
CA THR A 330 9.43 -15.04 7.26
C THR A 330 10.21 -16.33 7.52
N THR A 331 9.89 -16.98 8.61
CA THR A 331 10.44 -18.29 8.95
C THR A 331 9.43 -19.15 9.71
N ASN A 332 9.53 -20.46 9.55
CA ASN A 332 8.76 -21.44 10.30
C ASN A 332 9.59 -22.09 11.43
N LEU A 333 10.84 -21.63 11.64
CA LEU A 333 11.68 -22.10 12.75
C LEU A 333 11.03 -21.79 14.10
N GLY A 334 11.15 -22.69 15.05
CA GLY A 334 10.52 -22.58 16.38
C GLY A 334 9.04 -22.93 16.44
N SER A 335 8.38 -23.13 15.28
CA SER A 335 6.94 -23.38 15.22
C SER A 335 6.51 -24.71 15.86
N ARG A 336 7.35 -25.74 15.80
CA ARG A 336 7.05 -27.06 16.38
C ARG A 336 7.02 -27.04 17.90
N ASP A 337 7.79 -26.19 18.54
CA ASP A 337 7.85 -26.08 20.00
C ASP A 337 6.78 -25.12 20.54
N VAL A 338 6.35 -24.17 19.71
CA VAL A 338 5.18 -23.30 19.99
C VAL A 338 3.90 -24.13 20.08
N SER A 339 3.72 -25.12 19.18
CA SER A 339 2.55 -26.02 19.18
C SER A 339 2.54 -27.01 20.34
N LYS A 340 3.70 -27.42 20.85
CA LYS A 340 3.83 -28.40 21.95
C LYS A 340 3.70 -27.79 23.34
N GLY A 341 3.89 -26.47 23.47
CA GLY A 341 3.80 -25.77 24.75
C GLY A 341 2.41 -25.79 25.39
N GLN A 342 1.35 -26.01 24.63
CA GLN A 342 -0.03 -26.13 25.11
C GLN A 342 -0.32 -27.51 25.74
N ASN A 343 0.53 -28.54 25.54
CA ASN A 343 0.27 -29.91 26.04
C ASN A 343 1.06 -30.29 27.29
N LEU A 344 1.92 -29.44 27.81
CA LEU A 344 2.64 -29.69 29.06
C LEU A 344 1.99 -28.89 30.19
N GLY A 345 0.95 -29.46 30.81
CA GLY A 345 0.37 -29.31 32.15
C GLY A 345 0.78 -28.17 33.08
N PHE A 346 1.18 -27.03 32.55
CA PHE A 346 1.32 -25.81 33.34
C PHE A 346 -0.02 -25.07 33.32
N ALA A 347 -0.53 -24.79 34.53
CA ALA A 347 -1.72 -23.99 34.72
C ALA A 347 -1.65 -22.71 33.87
N PRO A 348 -2.76 -22.23 33.31
CA PRO A 348 -2.79 -20.95 32.64
C PRO A 348 -2.45 -19.87 33.67
N ASP A 349 -1.19 -19.41 33.69
CA ASP A 349 -0.88 -18.13 34.31
C ASP A 349 -1.62 -17.05 33.51
N ASP A 350 -2.44 -16.27 34.19
CA ASP A 350 -3.30 -15.20 33.65
C ASP A 350 -2.53 -14.05 32.95
N ASN A 351 -1.32 -14.27 32.47
CA ASN A 351 -0.44 -13.26 31.89
C ASN A 351 -0.03 -13.65 30.46
N GLU A 352 -0.89 -13.34 29.48
CA GLU A 352 -0.62 -13.52 28.03
C GLU A 352 0.74 -12.93 27.61
N PHE A 353 1.16 -11.85 28.26
CA PHE A 353 2.44 -11.22 28.02
C PHE A 353 3.63 -12.14 28.38
N SER A 354 3.53 -12.89 29.49
CA SER A 354 4.58 -13.81 29.90
C SER A 354 4.71 -15.01 28.96
N ALA A 355 3.58 -15.48 28.42
CA ALA A 355 3.55 -16.57 27.46
C ALA A 355 4.18 -16.15 26.11
N TYR A 356 3.90 -14.94 25.65
CA TYR A 356 4.51 -14.37 24.42
C TYR A 356 6.04 -14.21 24.56
N GLU A 357 6.53 -13.67 25.68
CA GLU A 357 7.96 -13.51 25.94
C GLU A 357 8.70 -14.86 26.02
N GLN A 358 8.09 -15.87 26.63
CA GLN A 358 8.68 -17.23 26.66
C GLN A 358 8.75 -17.86 25.26
N MET A 359 7.70 -17.67 24.44
CA MET A 359 7.66 -18.11 23.04
C MET A 359 8.73 -17.38 22.25
N LYS A 360 8.85 -16.07 22.40
CA LYS A 360 9.87 -15.24 21.75
C LYS A 360 11.28 -15.70 22.10
N ALA A 361 11.53 -16.02 23.37
CA ALA A 361 12.83 -16.52 23.81
C ALA A 361 13.20 -17.87 23.17
N LYS A 362 12.26 -18.81 23.04
CA LYS A 362 12.47 -20.10 22.37
C LYS A 362 12.77 -19.92 20.90
N VAL A 363 11.96 -19.12 20.20
CA VAL A 363 12.19 -18.80 18.77
C VAL A 363 13.56 -18.15 18.58
N GLN A 364 13.94 -17.20 19.42
CA GLN A 364 15.26 -16.58 19.36
C GLN A 364 16.41 -17.58 19.57
N GLN A 365 16.21 -18.60 20.42
CA GLN A 365 17.20 -19.65 20.64
C GLN A 365 17.39 -20.49 19.36
N GLU A 366 16.32 -20.86 18.67
CA GLU A 366 16.41 -21.60 17.41
C GLU A 366 17.01 -20.76 16.28
N LEU A 367 16.62 -19.48 16.19
CA LEU A 367 17.21 -18.57 15.23
C LEU A 367 18.72 -18.43 15.41
N LYS A 368 19.22 -18.39 16.66
CA LYS A 368 20.67 -18.36 16.97
C LYS A 368 21.41 -19.63 16.55
N GLN A 369 20.74 -20.77 16.46
CA GLN A 369 21.35 -22.01 15.96
C GLN A 369 21.43 -22.03 14.43
N HIS A 370 20.48 -21.36 13.75
CA HIS A 370 20.36 -21.41 12.29
C HIS A 370 21.07 -20.23 11.60
N PHE A 371 21.00 -19.04 12.18
CA PHE A 371 21.58 -17.83 11.61
C PHE A 371 22.81 -17.36 12.40
N ARG A 372 23.76 -16.75 11.69
CA ARG A 372 24.95 -16.18 12.32
C ARG A 372 24.55 -15.03 13.27
N PRO A 373 25.22 -14.90 14.43
CA PRO A 373 24.92 -13.84 15.40
C PRO A 373 25.01 -12.42 14.80
N GLU A 374 25.97 -12.19 13.89
CA GLU A 374 26.14 -10.90 13.21
C GLU A 374 24.91 -10.51 12.39
N PHE A 375 24.22 -11.48 11.76
CA PHE A 375 23.00 -11.25 11.01
C PHE A 375 21.83 -10.88 11.94
N LEU A 376 21.63 -11.67 13.00
CA LEU A 376 20.54 -11.42 13.96
C LEU A 376 20.67 -10.08 14.68
N ASN A 377 21.91 -9.64 14.96
CA ASN A 377 22.18 -8.34 15.60
C ASN A 377 21.86 -7.14 14.70
N ARG A 378 21.64 -7.34 13.40
CA ARG A 378 21.26 -6.26 12.45
C ARG A 378 19.76 -6.14 12.25
N ILE A 379 19.01 -7.12 12.71
CA ILE A 379 17.54 -7.12 12.68
C ILE A 379 17.00 -6.23 13.78
N ASP A 380 16.01 -5.38 13.46
CA ASP A 380 15.42 -4.45 14.42
C ASP A 380 14.55 -5.16 15.46
N ASP A 381 13.76 -6.16 15.05
CA ASP A 381 12.98 -6.98 15.97
C ASP A 381 12.60 -8.34 15.36
N VAL A 382 12.34 -9.31 16.25
CA VAL A 382 11.76 -10.60 15.93
C VAL A 382 10.33 -10.62 16.39
N VAL A 383 9.42 -10.68 15.42
CA VAL A 383 7.98 -10.67 15.62
C VAL A 383 7.48 -12.12 15.59
N VAL A 384 6.94 -12.59 16.70
CA VAL A 384 6.49 -13.97 16.84
C VAL A 384 4.98 -14.06 16.68
N PHE A 385 4.53 -14.94 15.79
CA PHE A 385 3.12 -15.21 15.51
C PHE A 385 2.68 -16.44 16.26
N HIS A 386 1.56 -16.34 16.97
CA HIS A 386 0.93 -17.47 17.65
C HIS A 386 0.03 -18.28 16.71
N GLN A 387 -0.31 -19.49 17.12
CA GLN A 387 -1.29 -20.32 16.41
C GLN A 387 -2.69 -19.73 16.58
N LEU A 388 -3.46 -19.70 15.50
CA LEU A 388 -4.82 -19.14 15.50
C LEU A 388 -5.78 -19.97 16.35
N SER A 389 -6.57 -19.30 17.15
CA SER A 389 -7.69 -19.87 17.92
C SER A 389 -8.92 -20.10 17.01
N LYS A 390 -9.88 -20.89 17.48
CA LYS A 390 -11.14 -21.13 16.74
C LYS A 390 -11.91 -19.83 16.48
N ASN A 391 -11.97 -18.93 17.46
CA ASN A 391 -12.67 -17.66 17.32
C ASN A 391 -12.01 -16.76 16.25
N GLU A 392 -10.69 -16.66 16.27
CA GLU A 392 -9.93 -15.90 15.27
C GLU A 392 -10.14 -16.45 13.84
N ILE A 393 -10.30 -17.79 13.71
CA ILE A 393 -10.57 -18.39 12.41
C ILE A 393 -11.96 -18.02 11.90
N VAL A 394 -12.98 -17.96 12.76
CA VAL A 394 -14.33 -17.49 12.39
C VAL A 394 -14.30 -16.03 11.94
N GLU A 395 -13.54 -15.17 12.63
CA GLU A 395 -13.35 -13.78 12.21
C GLU A 395 -12.61 -13.67 10.86
N ILE A 396 -11.67 -14.57 10.59
CA ILE A 396 -11.01 -14.65 9.26
C ILE A 396 -12.01 -15.07 8.18
N VAL A 397 -12.94 -15.99 8.49
CA VAL A 397 -14.03 -16.33 7.56
C VAL A 397 -14.83 -15.07 7.22
N ASP A 398 -15.20 -14.26 8.21
CA ASP A 398 -15.96 -13.02 7.99
C ASP A 398 -15.23 -12.06 7.05
N LEU A 399 -13.92 -11.85 7.24
CA LEU A 399 -13.11 -11.03 6.34
C LEU A 399 -13.07 -11.56 4.90
N MET A 400 -12.97 -12.88 4.74
CA MET A 400 -12.94 -13.49 3.41
C MET A 400 -14.29 -13.41 2.72
N ILE A 401 -15.38 -13.57 3.46
CA ILE A 401 -16.76 -13.44 2.97
C ILE A 401 -17.06 -11.99 2.55
N ALA A 402 -16.61 -10.99 3.31
CA ALA A 402 -16.74 -9.58 2.91
C ALA A 402 -16.11 -9.29 1.53
N GLY A 403 -15.05 -10.02 1.17
CA GLY A 403 -14.47 -9.96 -0.18
C GLY A 403 -15.36 -10.60 -1.27
N LEU A 404 -16.11 -11.66 -0.92
CA LEU A 404 -17.09 -12.28 -1.81
C LEU A 404 -18.34 -11.39 -1.94
N GLU A 405 -18.82 -10.82 -0.85
CA GLU A 405 -19.94 -9.90 -0.79
C GLU A 405 -19.76 -8.71 -1.76
N LYS A 406 -18.60 -8.05 -1.75
CA LYS A 406 -18.28 -6.98 -2.70
C LYS A 406 -18.44 -7.40 -4.16
N ARG A 407 -18.00 -8.62 -4.52
CA ARG A 407 -18.12 -9.15 -5.89
C ARG A 407 -19.56 -9.50 -6.27
N LEU A 408 -20.39 -9.87 -5.30
CA LEU A 408 -21.81 -10.14 -5.49
C LEU A 408 -22.61 -8.85 -5.58
N LEU A 409 -22.26 -7.80 -4.83
CA LEU A 409 -22.85 -6.47 -4.92
C LEU A 409 -22.68 -5.86 -6.32
N ASP A 410 -21.55 -6.08 -7.00
CA ASP A 410 -21.34 -5.68 -8.39
C ASP A 410 -22.33 -6.34 -9.38
N LYS A 411 -22.98 -7.45 -8.93
CA LYS A 411 -24.02 -8.18 -9.67
C LYS A 411 -25.43 -7.97 -9.11
N ASP A 412 -25.59 -6.96 -8.27
CA ASP A 412 -26.84 -6.64 -7.56
C ASP A 412 -27.38 -7.79 -6.70
N MET A 413 -26.48 -8.54 -6.05
CA MET A 413 -26.78 -9.62 -5.13
C MET A 413 -26.04 -9.41 -3.81
N ASP A 414 -26.57 -10.02 -2.74
CA ASP A 414 -25.99 -9.99 -1.40
C ASP A 414 -25.86 -11.39 -0.83
N ILE A 415 -25.01 -11.58 0.19
CA ILE A 415 -24.82 -12.88 0.84
C ILE A 415 -24.74 -12.73 2.35
N GLU A 416 -25.50 -13.55 3.05
CA GLU A 416 -25.48 -13.65 4.51
C GLU A 416 -25.20 -15.07 4.95
N LEU A 417 -24.25 -15.24 5.89
CA LEU A 417 -23.94 -16.54 6.48
C LEU A 417 -24.47 -16.62 7.91
N THR A 418 -25.14 -17.72 8.23
CA THR A 418 -25.49 -18.02 9.63
C THR A 418 -24.23 -18.33 10.45
N THR A 419 -24.33 -18.19 11.78
CA THR A 419 -23.22 -18.53 12.68
C THR A 419 -22.79 -20.00 12.51
N ALA A 420 -23.74 -20.91 12.30
CA ALA A 420 -23.47 -22.32 12.05
C ALA A 420 -22.67 -22.53 10.74
N ALA A 421 -22.98 -21.78 9.69
CA ALA A 421 -22.25 -21.85 8.42
C ALA A 421 -20.80 -21.34 8.58
N LYS A 422 -20.60 -20.25 9.31
CA LYS A 422 -19.25 -19.72 9.60
C LYS A 422 -18.41 -20.69 10.43
N GLU A 423 -18.98 -21.29 11.45
CA GLU A 423 -18.32 -22.31 12.28
C GLU A 423 -17.95 -23.56 11.48
N LEU A 424 -18.83 -24.04 10.59
CA LEU A 424 -18.55 -25.18 9.73
C LEU A 424 -17.43 -24.88 8.72
N LEU A 425 -17.40 -23.68 8.14
CA LEU A 425 -16.30 -23.24 7.28
C LEU A 425 -14.99 -23.17 8.04
N ALA A 426 -15.02 -22.62 9.25
CA ALA A 426 -13.84 -22.54 10.12
C ALA A 426 -13.32 -23.95 10.47
N GLU A 427 -14.20 -24.89 10.80
CA GLU A 427 -13.85 -26.27 11.13
C GLU A 427 -13.25 -27.02 9.94
N ARG A 428 -13.86 -26.91 8.75
CA ARG A 428 -13.36 -27.55 7.51
C ARG A 428 -12.11 -26.87 6.95
N GLY A 429 -11.96 -25.57 7.19
CA GLY A 429 -10.88 -24.75 6.65
C GLY A 429 -9.65 -24.64 7.55
N TYR A 430 -9.70 -25.15 8.76
CA TYR A 430 -8.57 -25.14 9.68
C TYR A 430 -7.79 -26.45 9.68
N ASP A 431 -6.50 -26.35 9.56
CA ASP A 431 -5.56 -27.46 9.74
C ASP A 431 -4.48 -27.06 10.74
N SER A 432 -4.21 -27.90 11.73
CA SER A 432 -3.25 -27.61 12.80
C SER A 432 -1.81 -27.37 12.30
N ALA A 433 -1.45 -27.93 11.14
CA ALA A 433 -0.12 -27.77 10.53
C ALA A 433 -0.07 -26.62 9.51
N LEU A 434 -1.19 -26.34 8.81
CA LEU A 434 -1.28 -25.37 7.73
C LEU A 434 -2.01 -24.07 8.13
N GLY A 435 -2.56 -24.02 9.36
CA GLY A 435 -3.32 -22.87 9.88
C GLY A 435 -4.58 -22.59 9.04
N ALA A 436 -4.86 -21.32 8.77
CA ALA A 436 -6.00 -20.89 7.97
C ALA A 436 -5.75 -20.97 6.43
N ARG A 437 -4.61 -21.50 5.97
CA ARG A 437 -4.28 -21.56 4.53
C ARG A 437 -5.29 -22.37 3.71
N PRO A 438 -5.85 -23.50 4.20
CA PRO A 438 -6.87 -24.26 3.46
C PRO A 438 -8.22 -23.55 3.35
N LEU A 439 -8.52 -22.60 4.24
CA LEU A 439 -9.82 -21.93 4.34
C LEU A 439 -10.27 -21.31 3.00
N ARG A 440 -9.33 -20.68 2.26
CA ARG A 440 -9.64 -20.10 0.94
C ARG A 440 -10.17 -21.15 -0.05
N ARG A 441 -9.57 -22.34 -0.05
CA ARG A 441 -10.03 -23.45 -0.93
C ARG A 441 -11.36 -24.00 -0.50
N VAL A 442 -11.61 -24.05 0.82
CA VAL A 442 -12.90 -24.50 1.37
C VAL A 442 -13.99 -23.51 1.00
N ILE A 443 -13.77 -22.22 1.17
CA ILE A 443 -14.73 -21.17 0.75
C ILE A 443 -14.99 -21.26 -0.76
N GLN A 444 -13.96 -21.41 -1.57
CA GLN A 444 -14.14 -21.55 -3.03
C GLN A 444 -15.00 -22.77 -3.35
N ARG A 445 -14.65 -23.96 -2.86
CA ARG A 445 -15.32 -25.21 -3.18
C ARG A 445 -16.74 -25.28 -2.59
N ASP A 446 -16.92 -24.86 -1.33
CA ASP A 446 -18.16 -25.09 -0.58
C ASP A 446 -19.15 -23.92 -0.71
N LEU A 447 -18.70 -22.72 -1.12
CA LEU A 447 -19.53 -21.53 -1.33
C LEU A 447 -19.49 -21.00 -2.76
N GLU A 448 -18.31 -20.59 -3.27
CA GLU A 448 -18.20 -19.89 -4.58
C GLU A 448 -18.64 -20.78 -5.74
N ASP A 449 -18.22 -22.04 -5.78
CA ASP A 449 -18.58 -22.97 -6.86
C ASP A 449 -20.10 -23.26 -6.87
N PRO A 450 -20.77 -23.63 -5.74
CA PRO A 450 -22.22 -23.82 -5.74
C PRO A 450 -23.03 -22.54 -6.02
N LEU A 451 -22.55 -21.38 -5.56
CA LEU A 451 -23.19 -20.10 -5.88
C LEU A 451 -23.12 -19.82 -7.37
N SER A 452 -21.96 -20.05 -7.99
CA SER A 452 -21.77 -19.85 -9.43
C SER A 452 -22.70 -20.75 -10.25
N GLU A 453 -22.85 -22.03 -9.87
CA GLU A 453 -23.77 -22.96 -10.53
C GLU A 453 -25.22 -22.48 -10.43
N LYS A 454 -25.68 -22.11 -9.22
CA LYS A 454 -27.05 -21.62 -9.02
C LYS A 454 -27.32 -20.32 -9.76
N MET A 455 -26.35 -19.44 -9.91
CA MET A 455 -26.46 -18.23 -10.72
C MET A 455 -26.57 -18.57 -12.21
N LEU A 456 -25.81 -19.53 -12.72
CA LEU A 456 -25.84 -19.96 -14.12
C LEU A 456 -27.14 -20.69 -14.47
N PHE A 457 -27.69 -21.48 -13.55
CA PHE A 457 -28.99 -22.16 -13.74
C PHE A 457 -30.20 -21.23 -13.57
N GLY A 458 -29.99 -20.00 -13.08
CA GLY A 458 -31.05 -19.01 -12.91
C GLY A 458 -31.83 -19.17 -11.58
N ASP A 459 -31.34 -19.97 -10.65
CA ASP A 459 -31.92 -20.12 -9.31
C ASP A 459 -31.68 -18.88 -8.44
N LEU A 460 -30.58 -18.14 -8.72
CA LEU A 460 -30.21 -16.89 -8.08
C LEU A 460 -30.29 -15.75 -9.11
N LEU A 461 -31.12 -14.77 -8.83
CA LEU A 461 -31.37 -13.62 -9.70
C LEU A 461 -30.83 -12.33 -9.08
N PRO A 462 -30.48 -11.31 -9.88
CA PRO A 462 -30.19 -9.97 -9.36
C PRO A 462 -31.31 -9.47 -8.45
N GLY A 463 -30.97 -8.78 -7.36
CA GLY A 463 -31.89 -8.33 -6.34
C GLY A 463 -32.16 -9.35 -5.22
N ASN A 464 -31.54 -10.52 -5.24
CA ASN A 464 -31.66 -11.52 -4.17
C ASN A 464 -30.57 -11.37 -3.10
N ILE A 465 -30.97 -11.68 -1.85
CA ILE A 465 -30.03 -11.94 -0.75
C ILE A 465 -29.94 -13.47 -0.60
N VAL A 466 -28.75 -14.01 -0.66
CA VAL A 466 -28.49 -15.43 -0.50
C VAL A 466 -28.12 -15.71 0.95
N VAL A 467 -29.01 -16.37 1.67
CA VAL A 467 -28.74 -16.85 3.03
C VAL A 467 -28.12 -18.23 2.95
N VAL A 468 -26.92 -18.38 3.49
CA VAL A 468 -26.21 -19.65 3.59
C VAL A 468 -26.36 -20.20 4.99
N ASP A 469 -26.94 -21.39 5.11
CA ASP A 469 -27.13 -22.09 6.37
C ASP A 469 -26.58 -23.52 6.29
N VAL A 470 -26.69 -24.28 7.37
CA VAL A 470 -26.21 -25.68 7.48
C VAL A 470 -27.35 -26.60 7.85
N GLU A 471 -27.50 -27.64 7.07
CA GLU A 471 -28.41 -28.75 7.39
C GLU A 471 -27.65 -30.06 7.67
N GLY A 472 -28.20 -30.90 8.53
CA GLY A 472 -27.60 -32.18 8.91
C GLY A 472 -26.93 -32.16 10.28
N GLU A 473 -26.50 -33.31 10.77
CA GLU A 473 -25.82 -33.49 12.05
C GLU A 473 -24.46 -34.19 11.86
N GLY A 474 -23.50 -33.85 12.71
CA GLY A 474 -22.16 -34.46 12.71
C GLY A 474 -21.39 -34.25 11.40
N ASP A 475 -20.87 -35.34 10.83
CA ASP A 475 -20.07 -35.30 9.59
C ASP A 475 -20.94 -35.16 8.31
N ALA A 476 -22.26 -35.29 8.40
CA ALA A 476 -23.20 -35.16 7.28
C ALA A 476 -23.73 -33.71 7.12
N ARG A 477 -23.12 -32.72 7.76
CA ARG A 477 -23.49 -31.30 7.62
C ARG A 477 -23.15 -30.79 6.22
N GLU A 478 -24.16 -30.22 5.55
CA GLU A 478 -24.03 -29.63 4.21
C GLU A 478 -24.51 -28.18 4.21
N PHE A 479 -23.99 -27.38 3.31
CA PHE A 479 -24.40 -25.98 3.13
C PHE A 479 -25.67 -25.92 2.30
N THR A 480 -26.64 -25.15 2.78
CA THR A 480 -27.87 -24.83 2.06
C THR A 480 -27.88 -23.35 1.65
N PHE A 481 -28.46 -23.09 0.50
CA PHE A 481 -28.50 -21.77 -0.09
C PHE A 481 -29.93 -21.37 -0.35
N VAL A 482 -30.45 -20.38 0.37
CA VAL A 482 -31.82 -19.90 0.27
C VAL A 482 -31.79 -18.47 -0.32
N ALA A 483 -32.45 -18.30 -1.46
CA ALA A 483 -32.59 -17.00 -2.09
C ALA A 483 -33.80 -16.24 -1.54
N THR A 484 -33.62 -15.07 -0.97
CA THR A 484 -34.68 -14.20 -0.47
C THR A 484 -34.66 -12.87 -1.26
N PRO A 485 -35.79 -12.44 -1.86
CA PRO A 485 -35.88 -11.15 -2.53
C PRO A 485 -35.62 -10.01 -1.54
N ARG A 486 -34.82 -9.03 -1.91
CA ARG A 486 -34.42 -7.86 -1.07
C ARG A 486 -35.64 -7.04 -0.57
N SER A 487 -36.79 -7.12 -1.26
CA SER A 487 -38.03 -6.43 -0.90
C SER A 487 -38.82 -7.04 0.27
N VAL A 488 -38.38 -8.19 0.84
CA VAL A 488 -39.09 -8.89 1.91
C VAL A 488 -38.48 -8.64 3.29
N LEU A 489 -37.32 -8.03 3.37
CA LEU A 489 -36.75 -7.63 4.67
C LEU A 489 -37.48 -6.39 5.19
N PRO A 490 -37.97 -6.39 6.45
CA PRO A 490 -38.59 -5.21 7.03
C PRO A 490 -37.55 -4.09 7.12
N ASP A 491 -37.92 -2.90 6.64
CA ASP A 491 -37.12 -1.69 6.76
C ASP A 491 -36.59 -1.54 8.20
N SER A 492 -35.31 -1.36 8.35
CA SER A 492 -34.70 -0.96 9.62
C SER A 492 -35.42 0.29 10.12
N PRO A 493 -35.78 0.39 11.41
CA PRO A 493 -36.47 1.57 11.92
C PRO A 493 -35.64 2.83 11.63
N PRO A 494 -36.29 3.96 11.27
CA PRO A 494 -35.57 5.19 10.95
C PRO A 494 -34.74 5.60 12.18
N VAL A 495 -33.45 5.86 11.96
CA VAL A 495 -32.57 6.47 12.96
C VAL A 495 -33.19 7.84 13.29
N GLU A 496 -33.77 7.96 14.49
CA GLU A 496 -34.21 9.24 15.02
C GLU A 496 -32.98 10.17 15.08
N ALA A 497 -33.05 11.21 14.29
CA ALA A 497 -32.11 12.32 14.38
C ALA A 497 -32.24 12.94 15.77
N ALA A 498 -31.28 12.62 16.65
CA ALA A 498 -31.11 13.35 17.89
C ALA A 498 -30.68 14.78 17.58
N GLY A 499 -31.52 15.73 18.01
CA GLY A 499 -31.38 17.16 17.85
C GLY A 499 -30.20 17.79 18.61
#